data_3d20aea900a5d9752e658a27e042230a
#
_entry.id   3d20aea900a5d9752e658a27e042230a
#
_cell.length_a   1.000
_cell.length_b   1.000
_cell.length_c   1.000
_cell.angle_alpha   90.00
_cell.angle_beta   90.00
_cell.angle_gamma   90.00
#
_symmetry.space_group_name_H-M   'P 1'
#
loop_
_entity.id
_entity.type
_entity.pdbx_description
1 polymer ?
#
loop_
_entity_poly.entity_id
_entity_poly.type
_entity_poly.pdbx_seq_one_letter_code
_entity_poly.pdbx_strand_id
1 'polypeptide(L)'
;MSFNLRNRSLLDLKDFSPRDIRFLLDLAAELKRSKYAGNEHPRLKGKNIALIFEKASTRTRCAFEVAVHDQGGHVTFIDSGSSQLGHKESLKDTARVLGRLYDGIEYRGFHQSVVEELARFSHVPVWNGLTDEAHPTQILADLLTMEELGEKPLHELSFCYLGDARFNMGCSLLIGGTQMGMDVRIAAPPDLQPPVELVAQMRELALTTGARITIEADPLKAVAGADFLYTDVWVSMGEPDEVWKQRIDQLLPYQVNTALMKATGKPRTRFMHCLPAFHSLETEVGRDIHKKYGLSEIEVTDEVFESDASIVFTQAENRMHTIKAVLVATLA
;
A
#
# COMPACT_ATOMS: atom_id res chain seq x y z
N MET A 1 10.61 -4.71 28.34
CA MET A 1 11.36 -3.74 27.53
C MET A 1 10.39 -2.64 27.13
N SER A 2 10.78 -1.36 27.22
CA SER A 2 9.98 -0.26 26.72
C SER A 2 9.85 -0.39 25.21
N PHE A 3 8.65 -0.24 24.69
CA PHE A 3 8.38 -0.24 23.26
C PHE A 3 8.85 1.10 22.66
N ASN A 4 9.67 1.06 21.61
CA ASN A 4 10.18 2.28 20.98
C ASN A 4 10.51 2.01 19.49
N LEU A 5 9.90 2.77 18.60
CA LEU A 5 10.18 2.75 17.15
C LEU A 5 11.11 3.91 16.70
N ARG A 6 11.59 4.73 17.61
CA ARG A 6 12.43 5.89 17.28
C ARG A 6 13.65 5.48 16.45
N ASN A 7 13.93 6.22 15.41
CA ASN A 7 14.99 6.00 14.43
C ASN A 7 14.86 4.69 13.62
N ARG A 8 13.71 4.02 13.67
CA ARG A 8 13.47 2.81 12.88
C ARG A 8 12.96 3.18 11.49
N SER A 9 13.55 2.59 10.45
CA SER A 9 13.07 2.70 9.07
C SER A 9 11.86 1.79 8.83
N LEU A 10 10.96 2.20 7.92
CA LEU A 10 9.85 1.38 7.43
C LEU A 10 10.12 1.02 5.97
N LEU A 11 10.82 -0.07 5.71
CA LEU A 11 11.18 -0.53 4.37
C LEU A 11 10.20 -1.58 3.85
N ASP A 12 9.76 -2.48 4.74
CA ASP A 12 8.76 -3.51 4.50
C ASP A 12 8.04 -3.84 5.81
N LEU A 13 6.79 -4.29 5.78
CA LEU A 13 6.06 -4.72 6.97
C LEU A 13 6.55 -6.07 7.53
N LYS A 14 7.24 -6.88 6.73
CA LYS A 14 7.86 -8.13 7.24
C LYS A 14 8.86 -7.88 8.37
N ASP A 15 9.46 -6.68 8.42
CA ASP A 15 10.44 -6.29 9.43
C ASP A 15 9.78 -5.80 10.74
N PHE A 16 8.44 -5.72 10.77
CA PHE A 16 7.66 -5.25 11.91
C PHE A 16 6.89 -6.40 12.55
N SER A 17 6.86 -6.44 13.87
CA SER A 17 6.03 -7.41 14.60
C SER A 17 4.55 -7.00 14.57
N PRO A 18 3.61 -7.93 14.82
CA PRO A 18 2.19 -7.61 15.01
C PRO A 18 1.96 -6.49 16.02
N ARG A 19 2.77 -6.44 17.09
CA ARG A 19 2.71 -5.38 18.11
C ARG A 19 3.14 -4.02 17.58
N ASP A 20 4.16 -3.98 16.72
CA ASP A 20 4.64 -2.74 16.10
C ASP A 20 3.55 -2.17 15.16
N ILE A 21 2.95 -3.04 14.34
CA ILE A 21 1.87 -2.65 13.42
C ILE A 21 0.65 -2.18 14.23
N ARG A 22 0.23 -2.91 15.25
CA ARG A 22 -0.88 -2.52 16.11
C ARG A 22 -0.68 -1.13 16.72
N PHE A 23 0.53 -0.87 17.25
CA PHE A 23 0.86 0.44 17.78
C PHE A 23 0.74 1.55 16.73
N LEU A 24 1.20 1.32 15.50
CA LEU A 24 1.10 2.31 14.42
C LEU A 24 -0.36 2.57 14.04
N LEU A 25 -1.21 1.55 14.01
CA LEU A 25 -2.63 1.69 13.72
C LEU A 25 -3.37 2.45 14.83
N ASP A 26 -3.09 2.13 16.09
CA ASP A 26 -3.66 2.84 17.24
C ASP A 26 -3.28 4.32 17.26
N LEU A 27 -2.00 4.61 16.99
CA LEU A 27 -1.50 5.98 16.89
C LEU A 27 -2.12 6.72 15.70
N ALA A 28 -2.31 6.05 14.56
CA ALA A 28 -2.95 6.66 13.40
C ALA A 28 -4.41 7.03 13.70
N ALA A 29 -5.15 6.15 14.35
CA ALA A 29 -6.52 6.40 14.78
C ALA A 29 -6.61 7.55 15.81
N GLU A 30 -5.66 7.64 16.74
CA GLU A 30 -5.55 8.76 17.69
C GLU A 30 -5.32 10.09 16.97
N LEU A 31 -4.31 10.14 16.07
CA LEU A 31 -3.97 11.35 15.33
C LEU A 31 -5.09 11.77 14.37
N LYS A 32 -5.78 10.81 13.75
CA LYS A 32 -6.97 11.08 12.91
C LYS A 32 -8.06 11.75 13.73
N ARG A 33 -8.41 11.20 14.89
CA ARG A 33 -9.41 11.79 15.79
C ARG A 33 -9.00 13.18 16.25
N SER A 34 -7.72 13.38 16.62
CA SER A 34 -7.21 14.68 17.06
C SER A 34 -7.27 15.74 15.97
N LYS A 35 -6.95 15.37 14.71
CA LYS A 35 -7.07 16.27 13.56
C LYS A 35 -8.51 16.74 13.37
N TYR A 36 -9.47 15.81 13.35
CA TYR A 36 -10.89 16.17 13.17
C TYR A 36 -11.49 16.93 14.37
N ALA A 37 -10.98 16.69 15.56
CA ALA A 37 -11.38 17.45 16.75
C ALA A 37 -10.72 18.84 16.84
N GLY A 38 -9.80 19.19 15.93
CA GLY A 38 -9.08 20.47 15.92
C GLY A 38 -8.12 20.67 17.09
N ASN A 39 -7.68 19.58 17.74
CA ASN A 39 -6.78 19.60 18.89
C ASN A 39 -5.48 18.82 18.68
N GLU A 40 -5.10 18.61 17.41
CA GLU A 40 -3.86 17.92 17.05
C GLU A 40 -2.62 18.74 17.49
N HIS A 41 -1.73 18.10 18.24
CA HIS A 41 -0.47 18.72 18.68
C HIS A 41 0.67 18.39 17.71
N PRO A 42 1.43 19.40 17.22
CA PRO A 42 2.55 19.19 16.32
C PRO A 42 3.74 18.55 17.06
N ARG A 43 4.05 17.31 16.74
CA ARG A 43 5.12 16.48 17.35
C ARG A 43 6.42 16.49 16.54
N LEU A 44 6.42 17.03 15.30
CA LEU A 44 7.58 17.09 14.41
C LEU A 44 8.07 18.53 14.17
N LYS A 45 7.84 19.42 15.12
CA LYS A 45 8.28 20.81 15.02
C LYS A 45 9.80 20.90 14.83
N GLY A 46 10.22 21.58 13.76
CA GLY A 46 11.64 21.76 13.41
C GLY A 46 12.28 20.58 12.67
N LYS A 47 11.51 19.51 12.38
CA LYS A 47 11.97 18.39 11.57
C LYS A 47 11.90 18.70 10.09
N ASN A 48 12.95 18.30 9.35
CA ASN A 48 13.06 18.45 7.89
C ASN A 48 13.11 17.05 7.25
N ILE A 49 12.27 16.80 6.26
CA ILE A 49 12.13 15.50 5.62
C ILE A 49 12.36 15.65 4.12
N ALA A 50 13.21 14.79 3.56
CA ALA A 50 13.38 14.67 2.11
C ALA A 50 12.37 13.68 1.55
N LEU A 51 11.65 14.06 0.47
CA LEU A 51 10.77 13.20 -0.30
C LEU A 51 11.40 12.96 -1.67
N ILE A 52 11.89 11.73 -1.91
CA ILE A 52 12.60 11.34 -3.13
C ILE A 52 11.68 10.50 -4.00
N PHE A 53 11.41 10.97 -5.23
CA PHE A 53 10.51 10.31 -6.16
C PHE A 53 11.19 10.01 -7.49
N GLU A 54 11.44 8.73 -7.77
CA GLU A 54 11.80 8.24 -9.10
C GLU A 54 10.55 7.85 -9.92
N LYS A 55 9.47 7.47 -9.24
CA LYS A 55 8.13 7.25 -9.82
C LYS A 55 7.17 8.34 -9.36
N ALA A 56 6.52 9.01 -10.30
CA ALA A 56 5.52 10.03 -9.99
C ALA A 56 4.37 9.47 -9.13
N SER A 57 3.91 10.25 -8.17
CA SER A 57 2.72 9.92 -7.37
C SER A 57 2.13 11.15 -6.70
N THR A 58 0.90 11.49 -7.07
CA THR A 58 0.14 12.56 -6.40
C THR A 58 -0.21 12.16 -4.97
N ARG A 59 -0.80 10.98 -4.77
CA ARG A 59 -1.30 10.54 -3.46
C ARG A 59 -0.21 10.37 -2.41
N THR A 60 0.88 9.68 -2.75
CA THR A 60 1.99 9.48 -1.79
C THR A 60 2.62 10.82 -1.41
N ARG A 61 2.89 11.68 -2.40
CA ARG A 61 3.44 13.00 -2.17
C ARG A 61 2.53 13.82 -1.24
N CYS A 62 1.26 14.00 -1.61
CA CYS A 62 0.31 14.77 -0.80
C CYS A 62 0.16 14.19 0.62
N ALA A 63 0.10 12.85 0.76
CA ALA A 63 -0.04 12.22 2.07
C ALA A 63 1.16 12.51 2.99
N PHE A 64 2.40 12.42 2.48
CA PHE A 64 3.59 12.79 3.26
C PHE A 64 3.66 14.28 3.55
N GLU A 65 3.47 15.15 2.53
CA GLU A 65 3.51 16.60 2.71
C GLU A 65 2.50 17.07 3.77
N VAL A 66 1.25 16.63 3.67
CA VAL A 66 0.20 17.01 4.63
C VAL A 66 0.47 16.42 6.01
N ALA A 67 0.91 15.15 6.10
CA ALA A 67 1.23 14.52 7.38
C ALA A 67 2.36 15.27 8.13
N VAL A 68 3.42 15.65 7.42
CA VAL A 68 4.55 16.40 7.99
C VAL A 68 4.12 17.81 8.38
N HIS A 69 3.36 18.50 7.53
CA HIS A 69 2.88 19.84 7.77
C HIS A 69 1.95 19.92 9.00
N ASP A 70 0.99 19.00 9.11
CA ASP A 70 0.09 18.90 10.26
C ASP A 70 0.86 18.74 11.59
N GLN A 71 2.01 18.07 11.54
CA GLN A 71 2.88 17.85 12.70
C GLN A 71 3.96 18.93 12.89
N GLY A 72 3.91 20.03 12.11
CA GLY A 72 4.80 21.19 12.26
C GLY A 72 6.20 21.00 11.70
N GLY A 73 6.42 20.00 10.86
CA GLY A 73 7.66 19.76 10.12
C GLY A 73 7.68 20.43 8.74
N HIS A 74 8.79 20.25 8.04
CA HIS A 74 9.01 20.76 6.69
C HIS A 74 9.41 19.63 5.74
N VAL A 75 9.09 19.77 4.46
CA VAL A 75 9.47 18.82 3.41
C VAL A 75 10.27 19.51 2.32
N THR A 76 11.19 18.75 1.71
CA THR A 76 11.81 19.07 0.43
C THR A 76 11.49 17.96 -0.55
N PHE A 77 10.82 18.30 -1.64
CA PHE A 77 10.52 17.35 -2.72
C PHE A 77 11.69 17.32 -3.71
N ILE A 78 12.15 16.10 -4.02
CA ILE A 78 13.28 15.81 -4.90
C ILE A 78 12.77 14.81 -5.95
N ASP A 79 12.60 15.27 -7.19
CA ASP A 79 12.21 14.40 -8.30
C ASP A 79 13.43 13.90 -9.09
N SER A 80 13.22 12.89 -9.94
CA SER A 80 14.28 12.33 -10.78
C SER A 80 14.86 13.34 -11.79
N GLY A 81 14.07 14.31 -12.22
CA GLY A 81 14.51 15.34 -13.18
C GLY A 81 15.40 16.42 -12.56
N SER A 82 15.26 16.65 -11.26
CA SER A 82 16.01 17.67 -10.52
C SER A 82 17.16 17.09 -9.68
N SER A 83 17.29 15.77 -9.59
CA SER A 83 18.31 15.11 -8.76
C SER A 83 19.45 14.52 -9.58
N GLN A 84 20.62 14.43 -8.98
CA GLN A 84 21.80 13.76 -9.55
C GLN A 84 21.90 12.30 -9.08
N LEU A 85 20.86 11.79 -8.43
CA LEU A 85 20.78 10.47 -7.80
C LEU A 85 21.09 9.38 -8.82
N GLY A 86 22.17 8.61 -8.60
CA GLY A 86 22.58 7.52 -9.49
C GLY A 86 23.23 7.95 -10.82
N HIS A 87 23.34 9.26 -11.12
CA HIS A 87 23.95 9.74 -12.35
C HIS A 87 25.40 10.21 -12.17
N LYS A 88 25.62 11.26 -11.35
CA LYS A 88 26.95 11.82 -11.10
C LYS A 88 27.45 11.51 -9.69
N GLU A 89 26.57 11.08 -8.81
CA GLU A 89 26.87 10.74 -7.44
C GLU A 89 26.37 9.33 -7.13
N SER A 90 27.12 8.57 -6.34
CA SER A 90 26.66 7.26 -5.90
C SER A 90 25.49 7.39 -4.94
N LEU A 91 24.55 6.43 -4.98
CA LEU A 91 23.43 6.38 -4.03
C LEU A 91 23.89 6.44 -2.57
N LYS A 92 25.00 5.77 -2.27
CA LYS A 92 25.63 5.76 -0.95
C LYS A 92 26.10 7.15 -0.50
N ASP A 93 26.69 7.94 -1.39
CA ASP A 93 27.16 9.27 -1.05
C ASP A 93 25.99 10.24 -0.93
N THR A 94 25.02 10.16 -1.82
CA THR A 94 23.74 10.89 -1.69
C THR A 94 23.06 10.59 -0.36
N ALA A 95 22.96 9.31 0.04
CA ALA A 95 22.38 8.92 1.32
C ALA A 95 23.09 9.58 2.52
N ARG A 96 24.42 9.60 2.49
CA ARG A 96 25.25 10.25 3.53
C ARG A 96 25.04 11.76 3.60
N VAL A 97 24.93 12.42 2.44
CA VAL A 97 24.67 13.87 2.37
C VAL A 97 23.27 14.17 2.91
N LEU A 98 22.24 13.47 2.41
CA LEU A 98 20.86 13.70 2.84
C LEU A 98 20.67 13.42 4.32
N GLY A 99 21.30 12.37 4.85
CA GLY A 99 21.24 12.06 6.28
C GLY A 99 21.95 13.07 7.19
N ARG A 100 22.73 14.02 6.63
CA ARG A 100 23.31 15.16 7.36
C ARG A 100 22.45 16.41 7.29
N LEU A 101 21.57 16.50 6.30
CA LEU A 101 20.72 17.65 6.05
C LEU A 101 19.29 17.45 6.58
N TYR A 102 18.79 16.21 6.58
CA TYR A 102 17.41 15.89 6.92
C TYR A 102 17.32 14.96 8.13
N ASP A 103 16.19 15.03 8.83
CA ASP A 103 15.86 14.15 9.97
C ASP A 103 15.31 12.79 9.52
N GLY A 104 14.84 12.67 8.28
CA GLY A 104 14.33 11.45 7.69
C GLY A 104 14.13 11.56 6.19
N ILE A 105 14.03 10.43 5.52
CA ILE A 105 13.94 10.33 4.06
C ILE A 105 12.78 9.42 3.67
N GLU A 106 11.88 9.92 2.84
CA GLU A 106 10.95 9.07 2.09
C GLU A 106 11.52 8.78 0.71
N TYR A 107 11.34 7.55 0.26
CA TYR A 107 11.73 7.13 -1.08
C TYR A 107 10.58 6.40 -1.77
N ARG A 108 10.28 6.80 -3.00
CA ARG A 108 9.37 6.12 -3.91
C ARG A 108 10.04 5.88 -5.26
N GLY A 109 10.24 4.63 -5.62
CA GLY A 109 10.96 4.28 -6.85
C GLY A 109 10.72 2.86 -7.32
N PHE A 110 11.74 2.25 -7.90
CA PHE A 110 11.66 0.93 -8.53
C PHE A 110 12.17 -0.17 -7.59
N HIS A 111 13.45 -0.20 -7.28
CA HIS A 111 14.09 -1.33 -6.62
C HIS A 111 14.11 -1.21 -5.10
N GLN A 112 13.78 -2.28 -4.41
CA GLN A 112 13.88 -2.38 -2.95
C GLN A 112 15.31 -2.14 -2.44
N SER A 113 16.31 -2.58 -3.20
CA SER A 113 17.72 -2.37 -2.86
C SER A 113 18.10 -0.89 -2.73
N VAL A 114 17.42 0.02 -3.45
CA VAL A 114 17.67 1.46 -3.36
C VAL A 114 17.24 2.00 -1.99
N VAL A 115 16.03 1.69 -1.56
CA VAL A 115 15.53 2.15 -0.25
C VAL A 115 16.30 1.50 0.91
N GLU A 116 16.77 0.28 0.76
CA GLU A 116 17.63 -0.40 1.73
C GLU A 116 19.02 0.26 1.82
N GLU A 117 19.62 0.63 0.68
CA GLU A 117 20.90 1.35 0.66
C GLU A 117 20.78 2.74 1.27
N LEU A 118 19.69 3.48 0.96
CA LEU A 118 19.39 4.75 1.62
C LEU A 118 19.32 4.58 3.15
N ALA A 119 18.57 3.60 3.63
CA ALA A 119 18.43 3.33 5.07
C ALA A 119 19.78 2.97 5.73
N ARG A 120 20.60 2.19 5.03
CA ARG A 120 21.90 1.73 5.53
C ARG A 120 22.91 2.86 5.72
N PHE A 121 22.92 3.88 4.83
CA PHE A 121 23.98 4.89 4.77
C PHE A 121 23.55 6.28 5.22
N SER A 122 22.26 6.59 5.30
CA SER A 122 21.80 7.91 5.74
C SER A 122 21.91 8.14 7.24
N HIS A 123 21.83 7.08 8.05
CA HIS A 123 21.77 7.13 9.52
C HIS A 123 20.55 7.88 10.09
N VAL A 124 19.53 8.09 9.27
CA VAL A 124 18.22 8.62 9.67
C VAL A 124 17.13 7.64 9.24
N PRO A 125 15.92 7.69 9.82
CA PRO A 125 14.81 6.85 9.36
C PRO A 125 14.53 7.04 7.88
N VAL A 126 14.32 5.92 7.18
CA VAL A 126 13.90 5.90 5.77
C VAL A 126 12.55 5.19 5.67
N TRP A 127 11.62 5.78 4.93
CA TRP A 127 10.28 5.24 4.72
C TRP A 127 10.06 4.91 3.25
N ASN A 128 9.68 3.68 3.00
CA ASN A 128 9.34 3.19 1.66
C ASN A 128 7.94 3.66 1.25
N GLY A 129 7.87 4.64 0.39
CA GLY A 129 6.62 5.14 -0.20
C GLY A 129 6.04 4.19 -1.24
N LEU A 130 6.87 3.44 -1.95
CA LEU A 130 6.61 2.30 -2.83
C LEU A 130 7.90 1.86 -3.53
N THR A 131 8.09 0.57 -3.63
CA THR A 131 9.01 -0.09 -4.58
C THR A 131 8.23 -1.14 -5.40
N ASP A 132 8.90 -1.81 -6.36
CA ASP A 132 8.27 -2.91 -7.11
C ASP A 132 7.97 -4.12 -6.20
N GLU A 133 8.65 -4.24 -5.06
CA GLU A 133 8.56 -5.36 -4.14
C GLU A 133 7.64 -5.09 -2.95
N ALA A 134 7.54 -3.83 -2.46
CA ALA A 134 6.79 -3.51 -1.25
C ALA A 134 6.10 -2.14 -1.29
N HIS A 135 4.93 -2.08 -0.63
CA HIS A 135 4.19 -0.83 -0.41
C HIS A 135 3.67 -0.72 1.04
N PRO A 136 4.57 -0.68 2.05
CA PRO A 136 4.18 -0.79 3.46
C PRO A 136 3.25 0.32 3.93
N THR A 137 3.40 1.55 3.41
CA THR A 137 2.53 2.68 3.77
C THR A 137 1.10 2.52 3.27
N GLN A 138 0.90 1.81 2.15
CA GLN A 138 -0.46 1.48 1.68
C GLN A 138 -1.11 0.45 2.61
N ILE A 139 -0.40 -0.61 2.96
CA ILE A 139 -0.96 -1.69 3.77
C ILE A 139 -1.36 -1.21 5.17
N LEU A 140 -0.59 -0.31 5.79
CA LEU A 140 -1.01 0.30 7.05
C LEU A 140 -2.34 1.05 6.90
N ALA A 141 -2.55 1.76 5.80
CA ALA A 141 -3.81 2.44 5.52
C ALA A 141 -4.95 1.46 5.26
N ASP A 142 -4.67 0.38 4.55
CA ASP A 142 -5.65 -0.66 4.26
C ASP A 142 -6.12 -1.34 5.55
N LEU A 143 -5.20 -1.70 6.43
CA LEU A 143 -5.50 -2.30 7.73
C LEU A 143 -6.32 -1.35 8.61
N LEU A 144 -5.95 -0.05 8.67
CA LEU A 144 -6.73 0.95 9.40
C LEU A 144 -8.15 1.08 8.84
N THR A 145 -8.29 1.08 7.50
CA THR A 145 -9.58 1.20 6.83
C THR A 145 -10.46 -0.02 7.06
N MET A 146 -9.87 -1.23 6.98
CA MET A 146 -10.56 -2.47 7.27
C MET A 146 -11.03 -2.51 8.72
N GLU A 147 -10.23 -2.02 9.68
CA GLU A 147 -10.62 -1.97 11.08
C GLU A 147 -11.73 -0.96 11.35
N GLU A 148 -11.67 0.24 10.75
CA GLU A 148 -12.68 1.27 10.91
C GLU A 148 -14.05 0.86 10.35
N LEU A 149 -14.08 0.11 9.24
CA LEU A 149 -15.30 -0.19 8.49
C LEU A 149 -15.73 -1.66 8.54
N GLY A 150 -14.91 -2.53 9.12
CA GLY A 150 -15.18 -3.98 9.20
C GLY A 150 -16.06 -4.40 10.36
N GLU A 151 -16.34 -3.50 11.31
CA GLU A 151 -17.18 -3.76 12.51
C GLU A 151 -16.68 -4.94 13.37
N LYS A 152 -15.44 -5.38 13.17
CA LYS A 152 -14.79 -6.50 13.85
C LYS A 152 -13.29 -6.24 14.00
N PRO A 153 -12.63 -6.88 14.98
CA PRO A 153 -11.18 -6.81 15.04
C PRO A 153 -10.53 -7.46 13.82
N LEU A 154 -9.33 -6.99 13.42
CA LEU A 154 -8.66 -7.43 12.20
C LEU A 154 -8.52 -8.95 12.07
N HIS A 155 -8.23 -9.66 13.17
CA HIS A 155 -8.07 -11.12 13.15
C HIS A 155 -9.37 -11.91 12.88
N GLU A 156 -10.53 -11.26 12.91
CA GLU A 156 -11.82 -11.84 12.53
C GLU A 156 -12.27 -11.42 11.11
N LEU A 157 -11.54 -10.51 10.49
CA LEU A 157 -11.83 -10.02 9.14
C LEU A 157 -11.17 -10.89 8.07
N SER A 158 -11.84 -10.93 6.93
CA SER A 158 -11.34 -11.58 5.73
C SER A 158 -11.28 -10.61 4.56
N PHE A 159 -10.22 -10.68 3.78
CA PHE A 159 -10.15 -9.98 2.51
C PHE A 159 -9.68 -10.92 1.39
N CYS A 160 -10.11 -10.62 0.17
CA CYS A 160 -9.64 -11.30 -1.02
C CYS A 160 -9.03 -10.28 -1.98
N TYR A 161 -7.74 -10.42 -2.26
CA TYR A 161 -7.06 -9.69 -3.33
C TYR A 161 -7.25 -10.43 -4.65
N LEU A 162 -7.64 -9.70 -5.72
CA LEU A 162 -7.89 -10.24 -7.04
C LEU A 162 -7.00 -9.54 -8.07
N GLY A 163 -6.16 -10.28 -8.80
CA GLY A 163 -5.30 -9.71 -9.82
C GLY A 163 -3.90 -10.31 -9.88
N ASP A 164 -2.92 -9.53 -10.34
CA ASP A 164 -1.51 -9.91 -10.34
C ASP A 164 -0.92 -9.76 -8.94
N ALA A 165 -0.66 -10.88 -8.28
CA ALA A 165 -0.17 -10.90 -6.91
C ALA A 165 1.35 -11.08 -6.77
N ARG A 166 2.10 -11.04 -7.87
CA ARG A 166 3.56 -11.23 -7.88
C ARG A 166 4.33 -10.03 -7.34
N PHE A 167 3.74 -8.83 -7.43
CA PHE A 167 4.37 -7.55 -7.14
C PHE A 167 3.93 -6.97 -5.78
N ASN A 168 4.30 -5.73 -5.54
CA ASN A 168 4.19 -5.04 -4.25
C ASN A 168 2.83 -5.17 -3.57
N MET A 169 1.70 -4.96 -4.26
CA MET A 169 0.39 -4.98 -3.58
C MET A 169 -0.01 -6.36 -3.09
N GLY A 170 0.05 -7.39 -3.99
CA GLY A 170 -0.27 -8.76 -3.58
C GLY A 170 0.63 -9.28 -2.48
N CYS A 171 1.96 -9.05 -2.60
CA CYS A 171 2.94 -9.45 -1.60
C CYS A 171 2.77 -8.71 -0.27
N SER A 172 2.59 -7.38 -0.31
CA SER A 172 2.47 -6.58 0.92
C SER A 172 1.14 -6.83 1.65
N LEU A 173 0.02 -7.06 0.93
CA LEU A 173 -1.25 -7.46 1.52
C LEU A 173 -1.15 -8.83 2.20
N LEU A 174 -0.47 -9.80 1.55
CA LEU A 174 -0.21 -11.11 2.14
C LEU A 174 0.59 -10.97 3.45
N ILE A 175 1.64 -10.16 3.47
CA ILE A 175 2.47 -9.91 4.66
C ILE A 175 1.62 -9.23 5.75
N GLY A 176 1.02 -8.08 5.47
CA GLY A 176 0.31 -7.29 6.46
C GLY A 176 -0.90 -8.00 7.05
N GLY A 177 -1.69 -8.68 6.22
CA GLY A 177 -2.84 -9.46 6.67
C GLY A 177 -2.41 -10.65 7.55
N THR A 178 -1.30 -11.32 7.19
CA THR A 178 -0.75 -12.42 8.00
C THR A 178 -0.22 -11.91 9.34
N GLN A 179 0.48 -10.76 9.37
CA GLN A 179 0.94 -10.14 10.61
C GLN A 179 -0.22 -9.82 11.57
N MET A 180 -1.37 -9.44 11.04
CA MET A 180 -2.54 -9.07 11.84
C MET A 180 -3.51 -10.23 12.12
N GLY A 181 -3.13 -11.47 11.76
CA GLY A 181 -3.93 -12.66 12.05
C GLY A 181 -5.19 -12.82 11.21
N MET A 182 -5.30 -12.13 10.06
CA MET A 182 -6.49 -12.09 9.22
C MET A 182 -6.71 -13.37 8.39
N ASP A 183 -7.90 -13.52 7.81
CA ASP A 183 -8.17 -14.46 6.73
C ASP A 183 -7.79 -13.81 5.39
N VAL A 184 -6.57 -14.14 4.93
CA VAL A 184 -5.94 -13.56 3.73
C VAL A 184 -6.18 -14.49 2.55
N ARG A 185 -6.82 -13.98 1.51
CA ARG A 185 -7.08 -14.73 0.29
C ARG A 185 -6.51 -13.99 -0.92
N ILE A 186 -5.82 -14.74 -1.76
CA ILE A 186 -5.26 -14.23 -3.03
C ILE A 186 -5.91 -15.04 -4.15
N ALA A 187 -6.69 -14.35 -4.98
CA ALA A 187 -7.28 -14.88 -6.20
C ALA A 187 -6.44 -14.43 -7.40
N ALA A 188 -5.67 -15.33 -7.96
CA ALA A 188 -4.78 -15.03 -9.08
C ALA A 188 -4.59 -16.25 -10.00
N PRO A 189 -4.43 -16.04 -11.32
CA PRO A 189 -3.98 -17.10 -12.22
C PRO A 189 -2.67 -17.73 -11.71
N PRO A 190 -2.42 -19.01 -11.95
CA PRO A 190 -1.22 -19.71 -11.43
C PRO A 190 0.09 -18.95 -11.68
N ASP A 191 0.24 -18.36 -12.88
CA ASP A 191 1.45 -17.63 -13.27
C ASP A 191 1.56 -16.23 -12.63
N LEU A 192 0.51 -15.74 -11.99
CA LEU A 192 0.42 -14.43 -11.36
C LEU A 192 0.24 -14.49 -9.84
N GLN A 193 0.44 -15.66 -9.23
CA GLN A 193 0.40 -15.86 -7.78
C GLN A 193 1.64 -15.28 -7.10
N PRO A 194 1.60 -15.01 -5.79
CA PRO A 194 2.75 -14.54 -5.04
C PRO A 194 3.91 -15.54 -5.12
N PRO A 195 5.17 -15.09 -4.94
CA PRO A 195 6.34 -15.97 -4.87
C PRO A 195 6.14 -17.09 -3.85
N VAL A 196 6.47 -18.33 -4.25
CA VAL A 196 6.26 -19.54 -3.43
C VAL A 196 6.99 -19.42 -2.08
N GLU A 197 8.19 -18.84 -2.09
CA GLU A 197 9.02 -18.63 -0.91
C GLU A 197 8.33 -17.68 0.08
N LEU A 198 7.72 -16.61 -0.42
CA LEU A 198 6.96 -15.67 0.42
C LEU A 198 5.74 -16.36 1.03
N VAL A 199 4.98 -17.11 0.23
CA VAL A 199 3.81 -17.86 0.73
C VAL A 199 4.22 -18.85 1.82
N ALA A 200 5.35 -19.55 1.65
CA ALA A 200 5.86 -20.47 2.67
C ALA A 200 6.23 -19.75 3.97
N GLN A 201 6.94 -18.62 3.89
CA GLN A 201 7.28 -17.78 5.05
C GLN A 201 6.02 -17.26 5.77
N MET A 202 5.02 -16.81 5.02
CA MET A 202 3.77 -16.32 5.62
C MET A 202 2.95 -17.45 6.26
N ARG A 203 2.95 -18.64 5.69
CA ARG A 203 2.32 -19.81 6.34
C ARG A 203 2.99 -20.20 7.64
N GLU A 204 4.31 -20.07 7.73
CA GLU A 204 5.04 -20.27 8.99
C GLU A 204 4.65 -19.19 10.02
N LEU A 205 4.65 -17.92 9.61
CA LEU A 205 4.22 -16.82 10.47
C LEU A 205 2.77 -17.00 10.96
N ALA A 206 1.89 -17.49 10.09
CA ALA A 206 0.48 -17.73 10.41
C ALA A 206 0.28 -18.72 11.58
N LEU A 207 1.23 -19.63 11.82
CA LEU A 207 1.18 -20.52 12.99
C LEU A 207 1.24 -19.77 14.32
N THR A 208 1.83 -18.58 14.33
CA THR A 208 1.96 -17.74 15.54
C THR A 208 0.92 -16.64 15.60
N THR A 209 0.48 -16.10 14.46
CA THR A 209 -0.50 -15.00 14.40
C THR A 209 -1.94 -15.48 14.35
N GLY A 210 -2.16 -16.75 14.00
CA GLY A 210 -3.51 -17.30 13.79
C GLY A 210 -4.13 -16.96 12.43
N ALA A 211 -3.37 -16.35 11.53
CA ALA A 211 -3.84 -16.02 10.18
C ALA A 211 -4.22 -17.26 9.38
N ARG A 212 -5.16 -17.11 8.46
CA ARG A 212 -5.48 -18.12 7.44
C ARG A 212 -5.05 -17.60 6.09
N ILE A 213 -4.36 -18.43 5.30
CA ILE A 213 -3.83 -18.05 3.98
C ILE A 213 -4.40 -19.00 2.93
N THR A 214 -5.13 -18.44 1.97
CA THR A 214 -5.67 -19.15 0.83
C THR A 214 -5.14 -18.54 -0.47
N ILE A 215 -4.49 -19.33 -1.29
CA ILE A 215 -4.11 -18.97 -2.67
C ILE A 215 -5.00 -19.80 -3.60
N GLU A 216 -5.83 -19.15 -4.39
CA GLU A 216 -6.87 -19.81 -5.18
C GLU A 216 -6.88 -19.23 -6.62
N ALA A 217 -7.00 -20.11 -7.60
CA ALA A 217 -7.11 -19.69 -9.00
C ALA A 217 -8.54 -19.38 -9.43
N ASP A 218 -9.54 -19.97 -8.75
CA ASP A 218 -10.95 -19.70 -9.03
C ASP A 218 -11.44 -18.48 -8.21
N PRO A 219 -11.71 -17.33 -8.84
CA PRO A 219 -12.11 -16.12 -8.13
C PRO A 219 -13.42 -16.29 -7.38
N LEU A 220 -14.38 -17.08 -7.89
CA LEU A 220 -15.66 -17.30 -7.22
C LEU A 220 -15.50 -18.08 -5.91
N LYS A 221 -14.56 -19.04 -5.86
CA LYS A 221 -14.24 -19.75 -4.62
C LYS A 221 -13.50 -18.85 -3.63
N ALA A 222 -12.55 -18.07 -4.13
CA ALA A 222 -11.73 -17.20 -3.28
C ALA A 222 -12.56 -16.15 -2.54
N VAL A 223 -13.54 -15.52 -3.23
CA VAL A 223 -14.32 -14.42 -2.65
C VAL A 223 -15.42 -14.89 -1.68
N ALA A 224 -15.80 -16.17 -1.68
CA ALA A 224 -16.92 -16.67 -0.88
C ALA A 224 -16.74 -16.35 0.62
N GLY A 225 -17.61 -15.52 1.19
CA GLY A 225 -17.56 -15.10 2.60
C GLY A 225 -16.52 -14.03 2.91
N ALA A 226 -15.88 -13.38 1.93
CA ALA A 226 -14.94 -12.28 2.16
C ALA A 226 -15.65 -11.00 2.65
N ASP A 227 -15.06 -10.31 3.62
CA ASP A 227 -15.55 -9.02 4.12
C ASP A 227 -15.11 -7.87 3.19
N PHE A 228 -13.94 -8.01 2.55
CA PHE A 228 -13.40 -7.03 1.61
C PHE A 228 -12.93 -7.71 0.33
N LEU A 229 -13.22 -7.09 -0.83
CA LEU A 229 -12.60 -7.40 -2.11
C LEU A 229 -11.63 -6.28 -2.46
N TYR A 230 -10.41 -6.65 -2.82
CA TYR A 230 -9.33 -5.73 -3.15
C TYR A 230 -8.78 -6.03 -4.53
N THR A 231 -8.57 -5.02 -5.37
CA THR A 231 -7.84 -5.17 -6.63
C THR A 231 -6.88 -4.01 -6.86
N ASP A 232 -6.01 -4.16 -7.83
CA ASP A 232 -5.07 -3.15 -8.32
C ASP A 232 -5.02 -3.19 -9.84
N VAL A 233 -4.39 -2.20 -10.45
CA VAL A 233 -4.19 -2.16 -11.90
C VAL A 233 -3.55 -3.44 -12.42
N TRP A 234 -3.99 -3.93 -13.58
CA TRP A 234 -3.48 -5.17 -14.16
C TRP A 234 -2.09 -5.05 -14.78
N VAL A 235 -1.69 -3.85 -15.14
CA VAL A 235 -0.36 -3.53 -15.65
C VAL A 235 0.25 -2.45 -14.78
N SER A 236 1.36 -2.77 -14.14
CA SER A 236 2.05 -1.86 -13.24
C SER A 236 2.80 -0.76 -14.00
N MET A 237 3.00 0.39 -13.35
CA MET A 237 3.81 1.47 -13.92
C MET A 237 5.22 0.98 -14.22
N GLY A 238 5.64 1.11 -15.47
CA GLY A 238 6.96 0.68 -15.95
C GLY A 238 6.97 -0.65 -16.69
N GLU A 239 5.85 -1.39 -16.71
CA GLU A 239 5.69 -2.53 -17.61
C GLU A 239 5.44 -2.03 -19.05
N PRO A 240 5.93 -2.74 -20.07
CA PRO A 240 5.74 -2.35 -21.49
C PRO A 240 4.28 -2.54 -21.93
N ASP A 241 3.82 -1.68 -22.85
CA ASP A 241 2.45 -1.69 -23.38
C ASP A 241 2.02 -3.03 -24.02
N GLU A 242 2.98 -3.82 -24.49
CA GLU A 242 2.75 -5.11 -25.14
C GLU A 242 2.15 -6.16 -24.21
N VAL A 243 2.33 -6.01 -22.89
CA VAL A 243 1.80 -6.98 -21.92
C VAL A 243 0.28 -6.85 -21.70
N TRP A 244 -0.33 -5.71 -22.09
CA TRP A 244 -1.76 -5.46 -21.85
C TRP A 244 -2.67 -6.56 -22.38
N LYS A 245 -2.45 -7.02 -23.61
CA LYS A 245 -3.29 -8.07 -24.18
C LYS A 245 -3.25 -9.34 -23.34
N GLN A 246 -2.06 -9.79 -22.99
CA GLN A 246 -1.89 -10.98 -22.15
C GLN A 246 -2.53 -10.82 -20.78
N ARG A 247 -2.36 -9.63 -20.15
CA ARG A 247 -2.96 -9.36 -18.86
C ARG A 247 -4.48 -9.33 -18.91
N ILE A 248 -5.07 -8.73 -19.92
CA ILE A 248 -6.52 -8.73 -20.15
C ILE A 248 -7.02 -10.18 -20.27
N ASP A 249 -6.41 -10.99 -21.13
CA ASP A 249 -6.81 -12.38 -21.34
C ASP A 249 -6.73 -13.21 -20.04
N GLN A 250 -5.73 -12.96 -19.19
CA GLN A 250 -5.53 -13.67 -17.94
C GLN A 250 -6.42 -13.15 -16.79
N LEU A 251 -6.62 -11.82 -16.70
CA LEU A 251 -7.21 -11.19 -15.53
C LEU A 251 -8.68 -10.79 -15.67
N LEU A 252 -9.25 -10.82 -16.87
CA LEU A 252 -10.66 -10.51 -17.06
C LEU A 252 -11.61 -11.34 -16.17
N PRO A 253 -11.36 -12.64 -15.89
CA PRO A 253 -12.17 -13.40 -14.92
C PRO A 253 -12.06 -12.89 -13.47
N TYR A 254 -11.06 -12.09 -13.16
CA TYR A 254 -10.79 -11.54 -11.83
C TYR A 254 -11.24 -10.07 -11.67
N GLN A 255 -11.87 -9.49 -12.71
CA GLN A 255 -12.44 -8.16 -12.64
C GLN A 255 -13.47 -8.09 -11.51
N VAL A 256 -13.33 -7.10 -10.63
CA VAL A 256 -14.32 -6.89 -9.57
C VAL A 256 -15.56 -6.22 -10.16
N ASN A 257 -16.63 -6.98 -10.27
CA ASN A 257 -17.92 -6.55 -10.78
C ASN A 257 -19.04 -6.93 -9.81
N THR A 258 -20.27 -6.51 -10.10
CA THR A 258 -21.45 -6.76 -9.26
C THR A 258 -21.70 -8.27 -9.02
N ALA A 259 -21.43 -9.12 -10.02
CA ALA A 259 -21.60 -10.56 -9.87
C ALA A 259 -20.58 -11.14 -8.88
N LEU A 260 -19.32 -10.68 -8.92
CA LEU A 260 -18.28 -11.12 -8.02
C LEU A 260 -18.52 -10.58 -6.59
N MET A 261 -18.99 -9.32 -6.45
CA MET A 261 -19.42 -8.78 -5.15
C MET A 261 -20.55 -9.62 -4.53
N LYS A 262 -21.55 -10.03 -5.33
CA LYS A 262 -22.65 -10.91 -4.87
C LYS A 262 -22.17 -12.32 -4.52
N ALA A 263 -21.15 -12.83 -5.20
CA ALA A 263 -20.59 -14.16 -4.95
C ALA A 263 -19.93 -14.30 -3.56
N THR A 264 -19.61 -13.18 -2.90
CA THR A 264 -19.16 -13.21 -1.50
C THR A 264 -20.24 -13.77 -0.55
N GLY A 265 -21.52 -13.67 -0.91
CA GLY A 265 -22.64 -14.04 -0.06
C GLY A 265 -22.85 -13.10 1.13
N LYS A 266 -22.09 -12.01 1.22
CA LYS A 266 -22.18 -11.00 2.28
C LYS A 266 -22.68 -9.67 1.72
N PRO A 267 -23.85 -9.15 2.15
CA PRO A 267 -24.39 -7.88 1.63
C PRO A 267 -23.57 -6.65 2.05
N ARG A 268 -22.68 -6.78 3.04
CA ARG A 268 -21.83 -5.69 3.56
C ARG A 268 -20.39 -5.77 3.07
N THR A 269 -20.07 -6.65 2.11
CA THR A 269 -18.73 -6.69 1.52
C THR A 269 -18.36 -5.32 0.96
N ARG A 270 -17.17 -4.85 1.29
CA ARG A 270 -16.63 -3.58 0.82
C ARG A 270 -15.63 -3.80 -0.31
N PHE A 271 -15.55 -2.84 -1.21
CA PHE A 271 -14.58 -2.79 -2.29
C PHE A 271 -13.43 -1.84 -1.95
N MET A 272 -12.20 -2.28 -2.20
CA MET A 272 -10.95 -1.55 -1.94
C MET A 272 -10.06 -1.51 -3.18
N HIS A 273 -9.30 -0.43 -3.33
CA HIS A 273 -8.32 -0.23 -4.39
C HIS A 273 -7.29 0.82 -3.97
N CYS A 274 -5.99 0.58 -4.21
CA CYS A 274 -4.94 1.54 -3.82
C CYS A 274 -4.91 2.82 -4.68
N LEU A 275 -5.64 2.83 -5.81
CA LEU A 275 -5.68 3.90 -6.80
C LEU A 275 -4.30 4.17 -7.48
N PRO A 276 -4.29 4.54 -8.78
CA PRO A 276 -5.44 4.84 -9.63
C PRO A 276 -6.20 3.58 -10.05
N ALA A 277 -7.49 3.72 -10.42
CA ALA A 277 -8.31 2.65 -10.97
C ALA A 277 -8.75 3.00 -12.40
N PHE A 278 -8.85 1.97 -13.25
CA PHE A 278 -9.30 2.12 -14.64
C PHE A 278 -10.72 1.56 -14.79
N HIS A 279 -11.68 2.22 -14.17
CA HIS A 279 -13.09 1.82 -14.13
C HIS A 279 -13.96 2.54 -15.18
N SER A 280 -13.39 3.53 -15.91
CA SER A 280 -14.13 4.34 -16.88
C SER A 280 -13.24 4.88 -17.98
N LEU A 281 -13.84 5.59 -18.94
CA LEU A 281 -13.14 6.26 -20.06
C LEU A 281 -12.67 7.68 -19.74
N GLU A 282 -12.71 8.10 -18.48
CA GLU A 282 -12.33 9.47 -18.09
C GLU A 282 -10.80 9.68 -18.10
N THR A 283 -10.02 8.62 -18.01
CA THR A 283 -8.56 8.67 -18.07
C THR A 283 -8.03 8.49 -19.50
N GLU A 284 -6.85 9.02 -19.81
CA GLU A 284 -6.17 8.80 -21.09
C GLU A 284 -5.88 7.31 -21.31
N VAL A 285 -5.35 6.64 -20.29
CA VAL A 285 -5.04 5.19 -20.33
C VAL A 285 -6.32 4.37 -20.59
N GLY A 286 -7.43 4.66 -19.91
CA GLY A 286 -8.70 3.99 -20.12
C GLY A 286 -9.22 4.13 -21.57
N ARG A 287 -9.12 5.33 -22.16
CA ARG A 287 -9.48 5.57 -23.55
C ARG A 287 -8.58 4.82 -24.54
N ASP A 288 -7.28 4.76 -24.30
CA ASP A 288 -6.33 4.05 -25.16
C ASP A 288 -6.56 2.54 -25.13
N ILE A 289 -6.85 1.98 -23.94
CA ILE A 289 -7.18 0.56 -23.80
C ILE A 289 -8.52 0.25 -24.47
N HIS A 290 -9.52 1.10 -24.30
CA HIS A 290 -10.78 0.95 -25.01
C HIS A 290 -10.58 0.95 -26.55
N LYS A 291 -9.80 1.87 -27.07
CA LYS A 291 -9.50 1.96 -28.50
C LYS A 291 -8.76 0.73 -29.02
N LYS A 292 -7.81 0.18 -28.23
CA LYS A 292 -6.99 -0.97 -28.64
C LYS A 292 -7.69 -2.32 -28.43
N TYR A 293 -8.45 -2.46 -27.33
CA TYR A 293 -8.96 -3.76 -26.85
C TYR A 293 -10.48 -3.80 -26.64
N GLY A 294 -11.19 -2.69 -26.78
CA GLY A 294 -12.65 -2.61 -26.67
C GLY A 294 -13.18 -2.66 -25.23
N LEU A 295 -12.29 -2.57 -24.21
CA LEU A 295 -12.69 -2.58 -22.79
C LEU A 295 -12.87 -1.16 -22.27
N SER A 296 -14.03 -0.85 -21.69
CA SER A 296 -14.32 0.44 -21.06
C SER A 296 -13.99 0.46 -19.57
N GLU A 297 -13.95 -0.71 -18.96
CA GLU A 297 -13.70 -0.96 -17.54
C GLU A 297 -12.68 -2.10 -17.44
N ILE A 298 -11.68 -1.98 -16.58
CA ILE A 298 -10.54 -2.90 -16.57
C ILE A 298 -10.58 -3.79 -15.33
N GLU A 299 -9.92 -3.44 -14.25
CA GLU A 299 -9.82 -4.26 -13.05
C GLU A 299 -11.07 -4.21 -12.15
N VAL A 300 -11.89 -3.19 -12.32
CA VAL A 300 -13.16 -3.00 -11.61
C VAL A 300 -14.18 -2.31 -12.52
N THR A 301 -15.46 -2.65 -12.37
CA THR A 301 -16.53 -1.95 -13.09
C THR A 301 -16.89 -0.64 -12.42
N ASP A 302 -17.34 0.34 -13.23
CA ASP A 302 -17.80 1.65 -12.75
C ASP A 302 -18.95 1.51 -11.73
N GLU A 303 -19.86 0.57 -11.98
CA GLU A 303 -20.97 0.25 -11.07
C GLU A 303 -20.48 -0.13 -9.66
N VAL A 304 -19.39 -0.88 -9.53
CA VAL A 304 -18.82 -1.24 -8.21
C VAL A 304 -18.01 -0.10 -7.65
N PHE A 305 -17.21 0.57 -8.48
CA PHE A 305 -16.33 1.65 -8.05
C PHE A 305 -17.11 2.84 -7.47
N GLU A 306 -18.24 3.21 -8.08
CA GLU A 306 -19.09 4.32 -7.66
C GLU A 306 -20.20 3.92 -6.67
N SER A 307 -20.25 2.64 -6.25
CA SER A 307 -21.27 2.16 -5.31
C SER A 307 -20.95 2.53 -3.86
N ASP A 308 -21.97 2.43 -2.99
CA ASP A 308 -21.81 2.56 -1.52
C ASP A 308 -20.89 1.47 -0.89
N ALA A 309 -20.62 0.40 -1.64
CA ALA A 309 -19.65 -0.62 -1.20
C ALA A 309 -18.21 -0.18 -1.36
N SER A 310 -17.94 0.79 -2.22
CA SER A 310 -16.59 1.31 -2.47
C SER A 310 -16.13 2.20 -1.32
N ILE A 311 -14.96 1.88 -0.77
CA ILE A 311 -14.35 2.64 0.33
C ILE A 311 -12.98 3.20 -0.05
N VAL A 312 -12.70 3.27 -1.35
CA VAL A 312 -11.39 3.64 -1.91
C VAL A 312 -10.92 5.05 -1.50
N PHE A 313 -11.84 5.99 -1.31
CA PHE A 313 -11.47 7.35 -0.91
C PHE A 313 -11.18 7.46 0.60
N THR A 314 -11.91 6.73 1.45
CA THR A 314 -11.56 6.59 2.87
C THR A 314 -10.20 5.89 3.03
N GLN A 315 -9.95 4.86 2.23
CA GLN A 315 -8.66 4.18 2.16
C GLN A 315 -7.53 5.13 1.74
N ALA A 316 -7.75 5.96 0.72
CA ALA A 316 -6.78 6.95 0.26
C ALA A 316 -6.50 8.03 1.33
N GLU A 317 -7.52 8.48 2.06
CA GLU A 317 -7.38 9.40 3.19
C GLU A 317 -6.55 8.79 4.31
N ASN A 318 -6.83 7.54 4.68
CA ASN A 318 -6.13 6.85 5.76
C ASN A 318 -4.61 6.72 5.53
N ARG A 319 -4.14 6.79 4.28
CA ARG A 319 -2.70 6.87 3.99
C ARG A 319 -2.02 8.06 4.67
N MET A 320 -2.64 9.22 4.66
CA MET A 320 -2.10 10.40 5.33
C MET A 320 -2.02 10.18 6.85
N HIS A 321 -3.03 9.57 7.46
CA HIS A 321 -3.06 9.32 8.89
C HIS A 321 -2.06 8.26 9.34
N THR A 322 -1.91 7.17 8.59
CA THR A 322 -0.94 6.12 8.92
C THR A 322 0.50 6.56 8.64
N ILE A 323 0.76 7.30 7.57
CA ILE A 323 2.05 7.93 7.31
C ILE A 323 2.39 8.88 8.46
N LYS A 324 1.45 9.73 8.92
CA LYS A 324 1.64 10.60 10.06
C LYS A 324 2.05 9.83 11.32
N ALA A 325 1.38 8.71 11.60
CA ALA A 325 1.73 7.85 12.72
C ALA A 325 3.14 7.27 12.62
N VAL A 326 3.54 6.81 11.44
CA VAL A 326 4.90 6.32 11.18
C VAL A 326 5.94 7.41 11.43
N LEU A 327 5.71 8.60 10.88
CA LEU A 327 6.61 9.75 11.05
C LEU A 327 6.76 10.12 12.54
N VAL A 328 5.64 10.24 13.26
CA VAL A 328 5.64 10.55 14.69
C VAL A 328 6.33 9.45 15.50
N ALA A 329 6.02 8.17 15.24
CA ALA A 329 6.59 7.05 15.97
C ALA A 329 8.12 6.92 15.79
N THR A 330 8.64 7.35 14.63
CA THR A 330 10.06 7.17 14.28
C THR A 330 10.92 8.41 14.52
N LEU A 331 10.33 9.62 14.60
CA LEU A 331 11.08 10.88 14.75
C LEU A 331 10.81 11.63 16.05
N ALA A 332 9.66 11.46 16.70
CA ALA A 332 9.30 12.19 17.92
C ALA A 332 9.88 11.62 19.21
#